data_543162c0b8d2673482e613357153ec75
#
_entry.id   543162c0b8d2673482e613357153ec75
#
_cell.length_a   1.000
_cell.length_b   1.000
_cell.length_c   1.000
_cell.angle_alpha   90.00
_cell.angle_beta   90.00
_cell.angle_gamma   90.00
#
_symmetry.space_group_name_H-M   'P 1'
#
loop_
_entity.id
_entity.type
_entity.pdbx_description
1 polymer ?
#
loop_
_entity_poly.entity_id
_entity_poly.type
_entity_poly.pdbx_seq_one_letter_code
_entity_poly.pdbx_strand_id
1 'polypeptide(L)'
;ASWSRGLGDVYKRQVLIDNMSAIQDFKIDIPKEKLADLQKRLEMTRWPEKETPDDWTQGIPLSYMKEIHEYWLNDYDWKKHEKNINEFPQYITNINDLDIHFIHYPSPHKEAKPLIITHGWPGSIVEFLHVIKPLADPTINGGDPKDAFHVVTPSLPGFGFSGKPTKPGFGVEKIADTFSKLMKNLGYKKYFAQGGDWGSAVTTALG
;
A
#
# COMPACT_ATOMS: atom_id res chain seq x y z
N ALA A 1 -14.65 48.63 9.26
CA ALA A 1 -13.47 47.73 9.37
C ALA A 1 -13.80 46.27 9.72
N SER A 2 -15.05 45.81 9.67
CA SER A 2 -15.44 44.42 10.01
C SER A 2 -15.67 43.47 8.81
N TRP A 3 -15.63 43.99 7.58
CA TRP A 3 -15.95 43.21 6.37
C TRP A 3 -14.76 42.51 5.71
N SER A 4 -13.52 42.88 6.05
CA SER A 4 -12.31 42.31 5.43
C SER A 4 -11.82 41.00 6.05
N ARG A 5 -12.25 40.64 7.28
CA ARG A 5 -11.82 39.39 7.94
C ARG A 5 -12.58 38.16 7.46
N GLY A 6 -13.85 38.32 7.10
CA GLY A 6 -14.66 37.15 6.61
C GLY A 6 -14.25 36.65 5.24
N LEU A 7 -13.86 37.53 4.31
CA LEU A 7 -13.44 37.17 2.97
C LEU A 7 -12.06 36.44 2.96
N GLY A 8 -11.16 36.84 3.84
CA GLY A 8 -9.85 36.17 3.97
C GLY A 8 -9.96 34.73 4.46
N ASP A 9 -10.88 34.45 5.38
CA ASP A 9 -11.08 33.10 5.92
C ASP A 9 -11.86 32.20 4.96
N VAL A 10 -12.79 32.75 4.18
CA VAL A 10 -13.49 32.01 3.11
C VAL A 10 -12.51 31.67 1.97
N TYR A 11 -11.68 32.63 1.57
CA TYR A 11 -10.65 32.41 0.54
C TYR A 11 -9.58 31.41 0.99
N LYS A 12 -9.14 31.48 2.23
CA LYS A 12 -8.22 30.49 2.82
C LYS A 12 -8.85 29.10 2.93
N ARG A 13 -10.14 29.00 3.27
CA ARG A 13 -10.86 27.73 3.25
C ARG A 13 -11.04 27.20 1.83
N GLN A 14 -11.36 28.05 0.86
CA GLN A 14 -11.51 27.65 -0.55
C GLN A 14 -10.16 27.18 -1.12
N VAL A 15 -9.07 27.88 -0.88
CA VAL A 15 -7.71 27.48 -1.30
C VAL A 15 -7.24 26.20 -0.59
N LEU A 16 -7.70 25.95 0.66
CA LEU A 16 -7.41 24.69 1.38
C LEU A 16 -8.23 23.50 0.81
N ILE A 17 -9.46 23.76 0.35
CA ILE A 17 -10.31 22.74 -0.29
C ILE A 17 -9.81 22.44 -1.71
N ASP A 18 -9.39 23.46 -2.46
CA ASP A 18 -8.83 23.32 -3.82
C ASP A 18 -7.46 22.60 -3.86
N ASN A 19 -6.76 22.52 -2.70
CA ASN A 19 -5.50 21.76 -2.57
C ASN A 19 -5.66 20.34 -2.01
N MET A 20 -6.86 19.90 -1.68
CA MET A 20 -7.13 18.50 -1.36
C MET A 20 -7.40 17.74 -2.65
N SER A 21 -6.39 17.04 -3.15
CA SER A 21 -6.57 16.13 -4.28
C SER A 21 -7.71 15.15 -3.98
N ALA A 22 -8.66 15.04 -4.91
CA ALA A 22 -9.80 14.14 -4.75
C ALA A 22 -9.33 12.71 -4.54
N ILE A 23 -9.84 12.05 -3.52
CA ILE A 23 -9.67 10.61 -3.32
C ILE A 23 -10.63 9.93 -4.29
N GLN A 24 -10.11 9.07 -5.16
CA GLN A 24 -10.86 8.35 -6.18
C GLN A 24 -10.87 6.87 -5.87
N ASP A 25 -11.97 6.19 -6.14
CA ASP A 25 -12.04 4.74 -6.08
C ASP A 25 -11.03 4.12 -7.06
N PHE A 26 -10.38 3.06 -6.62
CA PHE A 26 -9.42 2.32 -7.42
C PHE A 26 -9.78 0.84 -7.45
N LYS A 27 -9.62 0.23 -8.60
CA LYS A 27 -9.80 -1.20 -8.80
C LYS A 27 -8.66 -1.74 -9.64
N ILE A 28 -8.07 -2.82 -9.19
CA ILE A 28 -7.03 -3.53 -9.95
C ILE A 28 -7.72 -4.24 -11.11
N ASP A 29 -7.26 -3.96 -12.32
CA ASP A 29 -7.66 -4.66 -13.54
C ASP A 29 -6.47 -4.72 -14.49
N ILE A 30 -5.66 -5.78 -14.33
CA ILE A 30 -4.48 -5.97 -15.16
C ILE A 30 -4.90 -6.47 -16.54
N PRO A 31 -4.56 -5.72 -17.61
CA PRO A 31 -4.90 -6.10 -18.97
C PRO A 31 -4.33 -7.47 -19.36
N LYS A 32 -5.07 -8.22 -20.19
CA LYS A 32 -4.66 -9.56 -20.64
C LYS A 32 -3.31 -9.55 -21.35
N GLU A 33 -2.99 -8.48 -22.08
CA GLU A 33 -1.73 -8.31 -22.78
C GLU A 33 -0.52 -8.26 -21.83
N LYS A 34 -0.71 -7.68 -20.63
CA LYS A 34 0.34 -7.67 -19.59
C LYS A 34 0.55 -9.06 -18.99
N LEU A 35 -0.52 -9.81 -18.80
CA LEU A 35 -0.42 -11.19 -18.33
C LEU A 35 0.21 -12.10 -19.39
N ALA A 36 -0.12 -11.90 -20.67
CA ALA A 36 0.51 -12.62 -21.77
C ALA A 36 2.01 -12.27 -21.92
N ASP A 37 2.40 -11.00 -21.71
CA ASP A 37 3.81 -10.61 -21.68
C ASP A 37 4.56 -11.28 -20.52
N LEU A 38 3.96 -11.34 -19.33
CA LEU A 38 4.53 -12.05 -18.18
C LEU A 38 4.73 -13.55 -18.50
N GLN A 39 3.69 -14.20 -19.02
CA GLN A 39 3.74 -15.61 -19.42
C GLN A 39 4.91 -15.88 -20.37
N LYS A 40 5.03 -15.09 -21.43
CA LYS A 40 6.12 -15.19 -22.40
C LYS A 40 7.51 -14.99 -21.76
N ARG A 41 7.64 -14.07 -20.80
CA ARG A 41 8.90 -13.84 -20.07
C ARG A 41 9.27 -15.01 -19.18
N LEU A 42 8.29 -15.64 -18.53
CA LEU A 42 8.49 -16.85 -17.75
C LEU A 42 8.98 -18.00 -18.65
N GLU A 43 8.34 -18.22 -19.79
CA GLU A 43 8.76 -19.25 -20.78
C GLU A 43 10.20 -19.03 -21.27
N MET A 44 10.65 -17.79 -21.34
CA MET A 44 12.00 -17.39 -21.80
C MET A 44 13.02 -17.29 -20.66
N THR A 45 12.71 -17.78 -19.45
CA THR A 45 13.62 -17.69 -18.31
C THR A 45 14.92 -18.43 -18.56
N ARG A 46 16.05 -17.73 -18.38
CA ARG A 46 17.39 -18.35 -18.45
C ARG A 46 17.87 -18.59 -17.03
N TRP A 47 18.18 -19.84 -16.77
CA TRP A 47 18.65 -20.28 -15.47
C TRP A 47 20.15 -20.09 -15.30
N PRO A 48 20.63 -19.70 -14.10
CA PRO A 48 22.05 -19.77 -13.77
C PRO A 48 22.50 -21.23 -13.58
N GLU A 49 23.80 -21.42 -13.41
CA GLU A 49 24.37 -22.68 -13.01
C GLU A 49 23.88 -23.07 -11.59
N LYS A 50 23.82 -24.38 -11.34
CA LYS A 50 23.46 -24.91 -10.02
C LYS A 50 24.52 -24.51 -8.98
N GLU A 51 24.07 -24.22 -7.76
CA GLU A 51 24.91 -24.11 -6.57
C GLU A 51 25.74 -25.38 -6.34
N THR A 52 26.89 -25.26 -5.66
CA THR A 52 27.79 -26.39 -5.39
C THR A 52 27.32 -27.35 -4.27
N PRO A 53 26.71 -26.88 -3.16
CA PRO A 53 26.14 -27.77 -2.15
C PRO A 53 24.77 -28.31 -2.61
N ASP A 54 24.43 -29.49 -2.08
CA ASP A 54 23.10 -30.10 -2.31
C ASP A 54 22.10 -29.79 -1.18
N ASP A 55 22.25 -28.61 -0.54
CA ASP A 55 21.43 -28.17 0.58
C ASP A 55 21.08 -26.67 0.49
N TRP A 56 20.52 -26.11 1.60
CA TRP A 56 20.09 -24.72 1.68
C TRP A 56 21.17 -23.78 2.29
N THR A 57 22.39 -24.22 2.50
CA THR A 57 23.41 -23.44 3.20
C THR A 57 23.86 -22.20 2.44
N GLN A 58 23.71 -22.19 1.12
CA GLN A 58 24.00 -21.02 0.28
C GLN A 58 22.73 -20.24 -0.16
N GLY A 59 21.59 -20.56 0.42
CA GLY A 59 20.32 -19.93 0.09
C GLY A 59 19.36 -20.89 -0.64
N ILE A 60 18.45 -20.36 -1.45
CA ILE A 60 17.44 -21.14 -2.13
C ILE A 60 18.08 -21.97 -3.26
N PRO A 61 17.98 -23.33 -3.23
CA PRO A 61 18.49 -24.16 -4.29
C PRO A 61 17.82 -23.89 -5.66
N LEU A 62 18.59 -23.99 -6.72
CA LEU A 62 18.08 -23.79 -8.09
C LEU A 62 16.94 -24.76 -8.43
N SER A 63 16.97 -26.00 -7.91
CA SER A 63 15.88 -26.96 -8.09
C SER A 63 14.55 -26.43 -7.55
N TYR A 64 14.56 -25.88 -6.33
CA TYR A 64 13.36 -25.29 -5.72
C TYR A 64 12.87 -24.04 -6.46
N MET A 65 13.80 -23.20 -6.93
CA MET A 65 13.43 -22.05 -7.78
C MET A 65 12.74 -22.48 -9.08
N LYS A 66 13.16 -23.60 -9.67
CA LYS A 66 12.50 -24.17 -10.85
C LYS A 66 11.09 -24.68 -10.53
N GLU A 67 10.88 -25.32 -9.37
CA GLU A 67 9.55 -25.75 -8.92
C GLU A 67 8.60 -24.55 -8.74
N ILE A 68 9.05 -23.45 -8.09
CA ILE A 68 8.26 -22.22 -7.96
C ILE A 68 7.94 -21.63 -9.34
N HIS A 69 8.92 -21.60 -10.23
CA HIS A 69 8.73 -21.09 -11.58
C HIS A 69 7.71 -21.91 -12.38
N GLU A 70 7.79 -23.24 -12.34
CA GLU A 70 6.81 -24.13 -12.97
C GLU A 70 5.39 -23.88 -12.44
N TYR A 71 5.25 -23.74 -11.10
CA TYR A 71 3.98 -23.36 -10.49
C TYR A 71 3.49 -21.99 -11.00
N TRP A 72 4.38 -20.98 -11.07
CA TRP A 72 4.02 -19.65 -11.55
C TRP A 72 3.61 -19.66 -13.01
N LEU A 73 4.30 -20.44 -13.82
CA LEU A 73 4.07 -20.57 -15.26
C LEU A 73 2.73 -21.28 -15.58
N ASN A 74 2.41 -22.35 -14.84
CA ASN A 74 1.36 -23.29 -15.24
C ASN A 74 0.09 -23.22 -14.36
N ASP A 75 0.25 -22.91 -13.05
CA ASP A 75 -0.81 -23.10 -12.06
C ASP A 75 -1.25 -21.81 -11.38
N TYR A 76 -0.40 -20.75 -11.41
CA TYR A 76 -0.71 -19.50 -10.72
C TYR A 76 -1.76 -18.68 -11.48
N ASP A 77 -2.93 -18.50 -10.87
CA ASP A 77 -4.02 -17.70 -11.41
C ASP A 77 -4.02 -16.27 -10.84
N TRP A 78 -3.42 -15.33 -11.60
CA TRP A 78 -3.44 -13.90 -11.23
C TRP A 78 -4.86 -13.37 -11.04
N LYS A 79 -5.83 -13.73 -11.91
CA LYS A 79 -7.18 -13.18 -11.84
C LYS A 79 -7.91 -13.57 -10.55
N LYS A 80 -7.62 -14.75 -10.01
CA LYS A 80 -8.09 -15.14 -8.68
C LYS A 80 -7.53 -14.23 -7.58
N HIS A 81 -6.22 -13.95 -7.61
CA HIS A 81 -5.57 -13.08 -6.63
C HIS A 81 -6.00 -11.62 -6.79
N GLU A 82 -6.11 -11.12 -8.02
CA GLU A 82 -6.66 -9.80 -8.33
C GLU A 82 -8.07 -9.62 -7.74
N LYS A 83 -8.94 -10.61 -7.90
CA LYS A 83 -10.27 -10.62 -7.30
C LYS A 83 -10.21 -10.53 -5.78
N ASN A 84 -9.35 -11.32 -5.12
CA ASN A 84 -9.21 -11.32 -3.66
C ASN A 84 -8.71 -9.96 -3.14
N ILE A 85 -7.74 -9.34 -3.82
CA ILE A 85 -7.26 -8.01 -3.44
C ILE A 85 -8.36 -6.97 -3.63
N ASN A 86 -9.16 -7.09 -4.69
CA ASN A 86 -10.28 -6.20 -4.97
C ASN A 86 -11.48 -6.35 -4.02
N GLU A 87 -11.46 -7.30 -3.08
CA GLU A 87 -12.44 -7.34 -1.97
C GLU A 87 -12.20 -6.22 -0.94
N PHE A 88 -11.03 -5.61 -0.93
CA PHE A 88 -10.71 -4.49 -0.06
C PHE A 88 -11.01 -3.17 -0.76
N PRO A 89 -11.59 -2.19 -0.05
CA PRO A 89 -11.78 -0.84 -0.60
C PRO A 89 -10.44 -0.20 -0.91
N GLN A 90 -10.20 0.12 -2.18
CA GLN A 90 -8.95 0.69 -2.67
C GLN A 90 -9.20 2.06 -3.26
N TYR A 91 -8.22 2.92 -3.10
CA TYR A 91 -8.30 4.31 -3.52
C TYR A 91 -6.98 4.78 -4.10
N ILE A 92 -7.06 5.86 -4.87
CA ILE A 92 -5.89 6.60 -5.37
C ILE A 92 -6.10 8.09 -5.15
N THR A 93 -5.05 8.80 -4.79
CA THR A 93 -5.08 10.26 -4.63
C THR A 93 -3.72 10.85 -4.98
N ASN A 94 -3.69 12.07 -5.51
CA ASN A 94 -2.44 12.74 -5.84
C ASN A 94 -1.93 13.53 -4.64
N ILE A 95 -0.71 13.26 -4.19
CA ILE A 95 -0.04 13.98 -3.10
C ILE A 95 1.42 14.24 -3.51
N ASN A 96 1.87 15.48 -3.40
CA ASN A 96 3.22 15.88 -3.78
C ASN A 96 3.56 15.54 -5.25
N ASP A 97 2.61 15.76 -6.17
CA ASP A 97 2.70 15.45 -7.60
C ASP A 97 2.88 13.95 -7.91
N LEU A 98 2.48 13.09 -6.99
CA LEU A 98 2.56 11.65 -7.15
C LEU A 98 1.24 10.98 -6.78
N ASP A 99 0.79 10.05 -7.60
CA ASP A 99 -0.39 9.24 -7.32
C ASP A 99 -0.06 8.20 -6.25
N ILE A 100 -0.79 8.23 -5.17
CA ILE A 100 -0.65 7.31 -4.03
C ILE A 100 -1.86 6.39 -4.01
N HIS A 101 -1.62 5.13 -4.25
CA HIS A 101 -2.58 4.05 -4.07
C HIS A 101 -2.59 3.58 -2.63
N PHE A 102 -3.77 3.27 -2.09
CA PHE A 102 -3.92 2.73 -0.73
C PHE A 102 -5.20 1.95 -0.55
N ILE A 103 -5.19 1.01 0.39
CA ILE A 103 -6.39 0.44 0.97
C ILE A 103 -6.78 1.30 2.16
N HIS A 104 -8.06 1.66 2.27
CA HIS A 104 -8.63 2.25 3.47
C HIS A 104 -9.81 1.40 3.92
N TYR A 105 -9.65 0.72 5.05
CA TYR A 105 -10.65 -0.19 5.61
C TYR A 105 -11.15 0.36 6.95
N PRO A 106 -12.28 1.10 6.95
CA PRO A 106 -12.87 1.62 8.16
C PRO A 106 -13.39 0.50 9.05
N SER A 107 -13.17 0.62 10.35
CA SER A 107 -13.76 -0.25 11.34
C SER A 107 -15.26 -0.01 11.50
N PRO A 108 -16.08 -1.04 11.79
CA PRO A 108 -17.47 -0.87 12.20
C PRO A 108 -17.62 -0.30 13.62
N HIS A 109 -16.55 -0.26 14.40
CA HIS A 109 -16.57 0.18 15.80
C HIS A 109 -16.31 1.68 15.94
N LYS A 110 -17.17 2.40 16.65
CA LYS A 110 -17.10 3.88 16.79
C LYS A 110 -15.84 4.39 17.48
N GLU A 111 -15.30 3.59 18.41
CA GLU A 111 -14.09 3.93 19.19
C GLU A 111 -12.78 3.53 18.50
N ALA A 112 -12.87 3.00 17.28
CA ALA A 112 -11.70 2.55 16.53
C ALA A 112 -10.70 3.68 16.31
N LYS A 113 -9.41 3.34 16.43
CA LYS A 113 -8.30 4.27 16.30
C LYS A 113 -7.74 4.21 14.88
N PRO A 114 -7.33 5.34 14.27
CA PRO A 114 -6.69 5.29 12.96
C PRO A 114 -5.30 4.65 13.05
N LEU A 115 -4.99 3.78 12.10
CA LEU A 115 -3.70 3.10 11.99
C LEU A 115 -3.24 3.12 10.54
N ILE A 116 -2.03 3.60 10.29
CA ILE A 116 -1.34 3.41 9.02
C ILE A 116 -0.33 2.28 9.14
N ILE A 117 -0.34 1.35 8.17
CA ILE A 117 0.61 0.23 8.10
C ILE A 117 1.37 0.31 6.79
N THR A 118 2.69 0.39 6.85
CA THR A 118 3.56 0.59 5.70
C THR A 118 4.44 -0.62 5.45
N HIS A 119 4.37 -1.17 4.23
CA HIS A 119 5.20 -2.29 3.78
C HIS A 119 6.64 -1.87 3.48
N GLY A 120 7.48 -2.82 3.13
CA GLY A 120 8.88 -2.60 2.78
C GLY A 120 9.26 -3.14 1.39
N TRP A 121 10.56 -3.31 1.16
CA TRP A 121 11.10 -3.89 -0.06
C TRP A 121 11.47 -5.37 0.15
N PRO A 122 11.17 -6.24 -0.78
CA PRO A 122 10.49 -6.08 -2.07
C PRO A 122 8.95 -6.26 -1.98
N GLY A 123 8.36 -5.93 -0.85
CA GLY A 123 6.98 -6.21 -0.51
C GLY A 123 5.93 -5.32 -1.17
N SER A 124 4.70 -5.45 -0.67
CA SER A 124 3.53 -4.68 -1.13
C SER A 124 2.41 -4.72 -0.08
N ILE A 125 1.29 -4.05 -0.36
CA ILE A 125 0.06 -4.12 0.44
C ILE A 125 -0.45 -5.55 0.66
N VAL A 126 -0.05 -6.50 -0.17
CA VAL A 126 -0.45 -7.92 -0.07
C VAL A 126 -0.02 -8.54 1.26
N GLU A 127 1.07 -8.05 1.86
CA GLU A 127 1.54 -8.49 3.19
C GLU A 127 0.47 -8.32 4.28
N PHE A 128 -0.45 -7.37 4.12
CA PHE A 128 -1.41 -6.98 5.14
C PHE A 128 -2.81 -7.54 4.94
N LEU A 129 -3.11 -8.20 3.82
CA LEU A 129 -4.48 -8.64 3.50
C LEU A 129 -5.10 -9.53 4.58
N HIS A 130 -4.29 -10.34 5.27
CA HIS A 130 -4.76 -11.22 6.34
C HIS A 130 -4.95 -10.52 7.69
N VAL A 131 -4.37 -9.35 7.90
CA VAL A 131 -4.45 -8.62 9.18
C VAL A 131 -5.41 -7.45 9.15
N ILE A 132 -5.77 -6.92 7.97
CA ILE A 132 -6.65 -5.75 7.83
C ILE A 132 -8.00 -6.00 8.50
N LYS A 133 -8.69 -7.09 8.14
CA LYS A 133 -10.03 -7.40 8.69
C LYS A 133 -9.98 -7.67 10.21
N PRO A 134 -9.06 -8.51 10.74
CA PRO A 134 -8.92 -8.70 12.18
C PRO A 134 -8.59 -7.42 12.97
N LEU A 135 -7.79 -6.51 12.41
CA LEU A 135 -7.50 -5.22 13.05
C LEU A 135 -8.70 -4.28 13.01
N ALA A 136 -9.48 -4.31 11.94
CA ALA A 136 -10.65 -3.45 11.81
C ALA A 136 -11.83 -3.96 12.65
N ASP A 137 -11.96 -5.26 12.79
CA ASP A 137 -12.99 -5.89 13.63
C ASP A 137 -12.39 -7.05 14.44
N PRO A 138 -11.79 -6.80 15.60
CA PRO A 138 -11.20 -7.83 16.44
C PRO A 138 -12.26 -8.82 16.97
N THR A 139 -13.55 -8.47 16.99
CA THR A 139 -14.61 -9.33 17.52
C THR A 139 -14.82 -10.60 16.69
N ILE A 140 -14.45 -10.59 15.41
CA ILE A 140 -14.49 -11.79 14.55
C ILE A 140 -13.59 -12.93 15.06
N ASN A 141 -12.57 -12.58 15.87
CA ASN A 141 -11.65 -13.52 16.50
C ASN A 141 -11.79 -13.53 18.03
N GLY A 142 -12.89 -13.01 18.59
CA GLY A 142 -13.15 -12.98 20.02
C GLY A 142 -12.42 -11.88 20.80
N GLY A 143 -11.85 -10.87 20.11
CA GLY A 143 -11.19 -9.70 20.72
C GLY A 143 -12.15 -8.63 21.22
N ASP A 144 -11.61 -7.60 21.89
CA ASP A 144 -12.38 -6.46 22.39
C ASP A 144 -12.59 -5.42 21.26
N PRO A 145 -13.80 -4.92 21.00
CA PRO A 145 -14.05 -3.86 20.03
C PRO A 145 -13.28 -2.56 20.31
N LYS A 146 -12.79 -2.32 21.53
CA LYS A 146 -11.95 -1.18 21.90
C LYS A 146 -10.56 -1.24 21.26
N ASP A 147 -10.11 -2.43 20.83
CA ASP A 147 -8.84 -2.64 20.18
C ASP A 147 -8.91 -2.49 18.64
N ALA A 148 -10.07 -2.07 18.14
CA ALA A 148 -10.31 -1.90 16.71
C ALA A 148 -9.56 -0.70 16.11
N PHE A 149 -9.21 -0.84 14.82
CA PHE A 149 -8.54 0.21 14.05
C PHE A 149 -9.25 0.51 12.72
N HIS A 150 -9.29 1.79 12.35
CA HIS A 150 -9.47 2.18 10.95
C HIS A 150 -8.12 1.98 10.24
N VAL A 151 -8.02 1.01 9.35
CA VAL A 151 -6.73 0.60 8.76
C VAL A 151 -6.51 1.31 7.43
N VAL A 152 -5.35 1.96 7.30
CA VAL A 152 -4.85 2.54 6.05
C VAL A 152 -3.54 1.86 5.68
N THR A 153 -3.47 1.26 4.47
CA THR A 153 -2.24 0.64 4.00
C THR A 153 -1.90 1.16 2.61
N PRO A 154 -1.00 2.16 2.52
CA PRO A 154 -0.57 2.72 1.26
C PRO A 154 0.45 1.81 0.57
N SER A 155 0.44 1.80 -0.76
CA SER A 155 1.58 1.35 -1.55
C SER A 155 2.68 2.41 -1.50
N LEU A 156 3.91 2.01 -1.18
CA LEU A 156 5.06 2.90 -1.22
C LEU A 156 5.23 3.53 -2.62
N PRO A 157 5.70 4.77 -2.72
CA PRO A 157 6.08 5.38 -4.00
C PRO A 157 6.98 4.47 -4.84
N GLY A 158 6.58 4.18 -6.07
CA GLY A 158 7.29 3.27 -6.97
C GLY A 158 6.94 1.79 -6.81
N PHE A 159 6.10 1.43 -5.82
CA PHE A 159 5.64 0.06 -5.56
C PHE A 159 4.15 -0.10 -5.86
N GLY A 160 3.75 -1.33 -6.11
CA GLY A 160 2.35 -1.68 -6.34
C GLY A 160 1.69 -0.80 -7.39
N PHE A 161 0.65 -0.09 -6.98
CA PHE A 161 -0.14 0.78 -7.87
C PHE A 161 0.09 2.28 -7.61
N SER A 162 1.00 2.64 -6.71
CA SER A 162 1.45 4.03 -6.55
C SER A 162 2.32 4.47 -7.72
N GLY A 163 2.30 5.78 -8.00
CA GLY A 163 3.12 6.42 -9.01
C GLY A 163 4.63 6.22 -8.76
N LYS A 164 5.40 6.33 -9.84
CA LYS A 164 6.87 6.24 -9.79
C LYS A 164 7.44 7.65 -9.76
N PRO A 165 8.22 8.05 -8.74
CA PRO A 165 8.91 9.33 -8.74
C PRO A 165 9.80 9.49 -9.97
N THR A 166 9.67 10.63 -10.65
CA THR A 166 10.47 10.95 -11.85
C THR A 166 11.54 12.01 -11.58
N LYS A 167 11.57 12.53 -10.34
CA LYS A 167 12.53 13.56 -9.90
C LYS A 167 13.27 13.06 -8.64
N PRO A 168 14.51 13.48 -8.41
CA PRO A 168 15.23 13.17 -7.17
C PRO A 168 14.55 13.79 -5.94
N GLY A 169 14.89 13.27 -4.75
CA GLY A 169 14.43 13.81 -3.47
C GLY A 169 13.21 13.10 -2.86
N PHE A 170 12.72 12.02 -3.46
CA PHE A 170 11.62 11.24 -2.89
C PHE A 170 12.16 10.12 -1.95
N GLY A 171 12.87 10.55 -0.90
CA GLY A 171 13.41 9.69 0.15
C GLY A 171 12.41 9.44 1.29
N VAL A 172 12.89 8.84 2.38
CA VAL A 172 12.08 8.42 3.54
C VAL A 172 11.25 9.57 4.12
N GLU A 173 11.86 10.73 4.33
CA GLU A 173 11.20 11.92 4.91
C GLU A 173 10.09 12.44 3.98
N LYS A 174 10.32 12.39 2.66
CA LYS A 174 9.31 12.81 1.68
C LYS A 174 8.15 11.83 1.63
N ILE A 175 8.41 10.54 1.76
CA ILE A 175 7.38 9.50 1.86
C ILE A 175 6.57 9.70 3.14
N ALA A 176 7.22 9.95 4.28
CA ALA A 176 6.56 10.23 5.55
C ALA A 176 5.67 11.49 5.47
N ASP A 177 6.15 12.60 4.90
CA ASP A 177 5.34 13.81 4.63
C ASP A 177 4.12 13.49 3.75
N THR A 178 4.31 12.66 2.71
CA THR A 178 3.23 12.25 1.81
C THR A 178 2.17 11.43 2.55
N PHE A 179 2.58 10.49 3.40
CA PHE A 179 1.65 9.65 4.16
C PHE A 179 0.99 10.41 5.31
N SER A 180 1.68 11.37 5.93
CA SER A 180 1.07 12.29 6.89
C SER A 180 -0.04 13.13 6.22
N LYS A 181 0.18 13.62 5.00
CA LYS A 181 -0.83 14.31 4.20
C LYS A 181 -2.00 13.39 3.82
N LEU A 182 -1.71 12.13 3.46
CA LEU A 182 -2.75 11.13 3.19
C LEU A 182 -3.67 10.95 4.40
N MET A 183 -3.10 10.71 5.60
CA MET A 183 -3.88 10.55 6.82
C MET A 183 -4.70 11.79 7.15
N LYS A 184 -4.13 12.97 6.95
CA LYS A 184 -4.84 14.25 7.13
C LYS A 184 -6.00 14.41 6.14
N ASN A 185 -5.82 14.02 4.87
CA ASN A 185 -6.86 14.08 3.83
C ASN A 185 -8.02 13.11 4.15
N LEU A 186 -7.74 11.98 4.80
CA LEU A 186 -8.74 11.07 5.35
C LEU A 186 -9.42 11.56 6.64
N GLY A 187 -9.02 12.74 7.17
CA GLY A 187 -9.58 13.31 8.39
C GLY A 187 -8.88 12.89 9.68
N TYR A 188 -7.84 12.09 9.61
CA TYR A 188 -7.11 11.56 10.76
C TYR A 188 -5.99 12.51 11.20
N LYS A 189 -6.24 13.31 12.26
CA LYS A 189 -5.26 14.25 12.81
C LYS A 189 -4.25 13.59 13.76
N LYS A 190 -4.64 12.48 14.38
CA LYS A 190 -3.81 11.64 15.24
C LYS A 190 -4.04 10.19 14.84
N TYR A 191 -2.99 9.42 14.72
CA TYR A 191 -3.04 8.03 14.27
C TYR A 191 -1.86 7.24 14.81
N PHE A 192 -2.01 5.94 14.86
CA PHE A 192 -0.92 5.01 15.09
C PHE A 192 -0.23 4.70 13.76
N ALA A 193 1.06 4.40 13.81
CA ALA A 193 1.84 4.02 12.65
C ALA A 193 2.63 2.75 12.94
N GLN A 194 2.65 1.83 11.99
CA GLN A 194 3.41 0.60 12.02
C GLN A 194 4.08 0.40 10.67
N GLY A 195 5.27 -0.18 10.65
CA GLY A 195 5.98 -0.54 9.43
C GLY A 195 7.10 -1.51 9.71
N GLY A 196 7.38 -2.36 8.71
CA GLY A 196 8.53 -3.26 8.67
C GLY A 196 9.50 -2.84 7.58
N ASP A 197 10.78 -3.21 7.64
CA ASP A 197 11.79 -2.93 6.63
C ASP A 197 11.85 -1.41 6.29
N TRP A 198 11.74 -0.98 5.02
CA TRP A 198 11.63 0.44 4.65
C TRP A 198 10.42 1.13 5.27
N GLY A 199 9.32 0.38 5.48
CA GLY A 199 8.17 0.88 6.21
C GLY A 199 8.51 1.29 7.63
N SER A 200 9.47 0.65 8.30
CA SER A 200 9.92 1.06 9.65
C SER A 200 10.64 2.40 9.62
N ALA A 201 11.48 2.65 8.62
CA ALA A 201 12.13 3.95 8.44
C ALA A 201 11.11 5.06 8.18
N VAL A 202 10.11 4.81 7.32
CA VAL A 202 9.02 5.77 7.07
C VAL A 202 8.20 6.02 8.34
N THR A 203 7.89 4.97 9.11
CA THR A 203 7.15 5.08 10.38
C THR A 203 7.93 5.90 11.41
N THR A 204 9.24 5.70 11.51
CA THR A 204 10.12 6.52 12.37
C THR A 204 10.09 7.99 11.95
N ALA A 205 10.08 8.28 10.66
CA ALA A 205 10.02 9.66 10.15
C ALA A 205 8.61 10.31 10.27
N LEU A 206 7.56 9.53 10.52
CA LEU A 206 6.19 10.01 10.81
C LEU A 206 6.03 10.51 12.25
N GLY A 207 6.84 10.05 13.20
CA GLY A 207 6.83 10.41 14.64
C GLY A 207 7.69 11.62 14.90
#